data_fbbf3076500cca97bd118ab4c628a096
#
_entry.id   fbbf3076500cca97bd118ab4c628a096
#
_cell.length_a   1.000
_cell.length_b   1.000
_cell.length_c   1.000
_cell.angle_alpha   90.00
_cell.angle_beta   90.00
_cell.angle_gamma   90.00
#
_symmetry.space_group_name_H-M   'P 1'
#
loop_
_entity.id
_entity.type
_entity.pdbx_description
1 polymer ?
#
loop_
_entity_poly.entity_id
_entity_poly.type
_entity_poly.pdbx_seq_one_letter_code
_entity_poly.pdbx_strand_id
1 'polypeptide(L)'
;SDGRVMLGTDGEGAMVYRFGERSPQPCDYFHAQVNLEHAKISSILEDRDGNIWLGLFQKGVFMQPHQDSGFSYVGYKSGRYDIIGSACVMSVYAGKDCTLWVGTDNDGLYALDMKSYAVSHYSSDTGGLPATITSIVEDKDGKLWLGSYWGGAGWLDRQTGQFNRLPFTCRGMAVHVFRLLADAEDNLWIATLGDGLKKYNLKTHELTEYKVQPEAFEPKGNSLTNMWVNDLCLSEDGQRLYICMSSGLACLDLKHDDFVSTFGRNCILTEQPVHTVVEDSKGQLWVGTHDGIFVLDSHGRMKRHYTTDDGLPDNYIASMRFDIQNNIWISTFHGLSMLDLKRGSFTNYYASHGLQGNEFSERASCGWDSLMVFGGNCGLTFFSPETVCRAGKRPCLQIVEMRIGDEEVKTDTKSGFFKVTSRPVMESNLFEVCHEDNTFSIRFSTMSYNMPDGVQYLYSIDNEPYVAMVGSSGILTLNHLPSGTYKIRVKAIVNGLESDVKAFTVIVRSPWYASYPAFILYFLIVIFLVMRFIHGRRLREQARLRLQEHIH
;
A
#
# COMPACT_ATOMS: atom_id res chain seq x y z
N SER A 1 -23.01 2.20 25.50
CA SER A 1 -23.96 1.16 25.91
C SER A 1 -23.35 0.13 26.88
N ASP A 2 -22.06 0.23 27.18
CA ASP A 2 -21.30 -0.70 28.05
C ASP A 2 -21.10 -0.16 29.48
N GLY A 3 -21.90 0.85 29.89
CA GLY A 3 -21.84 1.46 31.23
C GLY A 3 -20.63 2.37 31.44
N ARG A 4 -19.93 2.77 30.41
CA ARG A 4 -18.85 3.75 30.46
C ARG A 4 -19.37 5.15 30.13
N VAL A 5 -18.85 6.16 30.80
CA VAL A 5 -19.08 7.57 30.49
C VAL A 5 -17.76 8.20 30.10
N MET A 6 -17.72 8.77 28.90
CA MET A 6 -16.53 9.48 28.42
C MET A 6 -16.67 10.97 28.80
N LEU A 7 -15.59 11.54 29.32
CA LEU A 7 -15.52 12.91 29.80
C LEU A 7 -14.43 13.65 29.03
N GLY A 8 -14.78 14.77 28.42
CA GLY A 8 -13.81 15.71 27.84
C GLY A 8 -13.41 16.74 28.91
N THR A 9 -12.13 16.99 29.06
CA THR A 9 -11.60 17.92 30.05
C THR A 9 -10.99 19.17 29.43
N ASP A 10 -10.80 20.20 30.22
CA ASP A 10 -10.12 21.43 29.82
C ASP A 10 -8.62 21.36 30.18
N GLY A 11 -7.89 20.42 29.53
CA GLY A 11 -6.45 20.32 29.68
C GLY A 11 -5.91 19.04 30.33
N GLU A 12 -6.77 18.08 30.66
CA GLU A 12 -6.39 16.75 31.16
C GLU A 12 -6.84 15.64 30.19
N GLY A 13 -7.13 16.00 28.93
CA GLY A 13 -7.49 15.06 27.89
C GLY A 13 -8.87 14.45 28.01
N ALA A 14 -9.03 13.25 27.41
CA ALA A 14 -10.24 12.46 27.53
C ALA A 14 -10.12 11.48 28.70
N MET A 15 -11.17 11.39 29.50
CA MET A 15 -11.25 10.46 30.63
C MET A 15 -12.43 9.51 30.46
N VAL A 16 -12.32 8.31 30.99
CA VAL A 16 -13.39 7.34 31.06
C VAL A 16 -13.76 7.09 32.53
N TYR A 17 -15.02 7.20 32.82
CA TYR A 17 -15.59 6.81 34.11
C TYR A 17 -16.45 5.57 33.96
N ARG A 18 -16.19 4.55 34.75
CA ARG A 18 -17.04 3.36 34.88
C ARG A 18 -17.81 3.38 36.15
N PHE A 19 -19.08 3.02 36.09
CA PHE A 19 -19.93 2.98 37.31
C PHE A 19 -19.31 2.00 38.33
N GLY A 20 -19.03 2.54 39.53
CA GLY A 20 -18.40 1.82 40.65
C GLY A 20 -16.90 2.13 40.85
N GLU A 21 -16.27 2.86 39.95
CA GLU A 21 -14.91 3.39 40.15
C GLU A 21 -14.92 4.66 41.03
N ARG A 22 -13.83 4.89 41.78
CA ARG A 22 -13.72 6.07 42.67
C ARG A 22 -13.46 7.37 41.93
N SER A 23 -12.81 7.30 40.75
CA SER A 23 -12.44 8.44 39.94
C SER A 23 -12.38 8.06 38.44
N PRO A 24 -12.60 9.02 37.54
CA PRO A 24 -12.33 8.82 36.12
C PRO A 24 -10.87 8.44 35.88
N GLN A 25 -10.63 7.60 34.92
CA GLN A 25 -9.29 7.22 34.47
C GLN A 25 -8.98 7.86 33.10
N PRO A 26 -7.73 8.22 32.81
CA PRO A 26 -7.36 8.68 31.49
C PRO A 26 -7.78 7.67 30.41
N CYS A 27 -8.32 8.17 29.31
CA CYS A 27 -8.69 7.34 28.18
C CYS A 27 -7.45 6.98 27.40
N ASP A 28 -7.13 5.70 27.35
CA ASP A 28 -5.96 5.19 26.67
C ASP A 28 -6.29 4.94 25.18
N TYR A 29 -6.00 5.92 24.34
CA TYR A 29 -6.13 5.81 22.87
C TYR A 29 -4.81 5.32 22.27
N PHE A 30 -4.63 4.04 22.23
CA PHE A 30 -3.38 3.39 21.78
C PHE A 30 -2.93 3.73 20.36
N HIS A 31 -3.85 4.19 19.52
CA HIS A 31 -3.62 4.45 18.12
C HIS A 31 -3.68 5.94 17.76
N ALA A 32 -3.75 6.81 18.76
CA ALA A 32 -3.83 8.24 18.53
C ALA A 32 -2.53 8.79 17.96
N GLN A 33 -2.57 9.29 16.76
CA GLN A 33 -1.49 10.10 16.16
C GLN A 33 -1.35 11.47 16.87
N VAL A 34 -2.11 11.72 17.92
CA VAL A 34 -2.15 12.97 18.66
C VAL A 34 -2.07 12.67 20.15
N ASN A 35 -1.14 13.31 20.85
CA ASN A 35 -1.10 13.27 22.31
C ASN A 35 -2.33 14.01 22.88
N LEU A 36 -3.20 13.27 23.56
CA LEU A 36 -4.43 13.78 24.17
C LEU A 36 -4.29 14.07 25.67
N GLU A 37 -3.16 13.74 26.32
CA GLU A 37 -2.99 13.89 27.79
C GLU A 37 -3.25 15.29 28.28
N HIS A 38 -2.88 16.31 27.50
CA HIS A 38 -3.09 17.72 27.84
C HIS A 38 -4.02 18.43 26.85
N ALA A 39 -4.85 17.65 26.12
CA ALA A 39 -5.76 18.22 25.15
C ALA A 39 -6.98 18.83 25.84
N LYS A 40 -7.44 19.98 25.32
CA LYS A 40 -8.73 20.57 25.68
C LYS A 40 -9.79 20.00 24.74
N ILE A 41 -10.73 19.23 25.30
CA ILE A 41 -11.78 18.57 24.53
C ILE A 41 -13.08 19.34 24.66
N SER A 42 -13.54 19.92 23.55
CA SER A 42 -14.74 20.75 23.49
C SER A 42 -16.02 19.98 23.20
N SER A 43 -15.91 18.82 22.55
CA SER A 43 -17.05 17.98 22.18
C SER A 43 -16.66 16.52 22.01
N ILE A 44 -17.61 15.62 22.27
CA ILE A 44 -17.49 14.18 22.08
C ILE A 44 -18.75 13.70 21.38
N LEU A 45 -18.58 12.89 20.35
CA LEU A 45 -19.66 12.26 19.58
C LEU A 45 -19.32 10.81 19.27
N GLU A 46 -20.27 9.90 19.46
CA GLU A 46 -20.22 8.53 18.94
C GLU A 46 -21.06 8.48 17.66
N ASP A 47 -20.48 8.01 16.55
CA ASP A 47 -21.20 7.85 15.29
C ASP A 47 -21.93 6.49 15.20
N ARG A 48 -22.63 6.25 14.08
CA ARG A 48 -23.41 5.01 13.85
C ARG A 48 -22.57 3.74 13.77
N ASP A 49 -21.29 3.88 13.44
CA ASP A 49 -20.34 2.78 13.39
C ASP A 49 -19.64 2.56 14.72
N GLY A 50 -19.93 3.40 15.73
CA GLY A 50 -19.36 3.37 17.07
C GLY A 50 -18.01 4.09 17.17
N ASN A 51 -17.59 4.82 16.12
CA ASN A 51 -16.39 5.64 16.20
C ASN A 51 -16.62 6.82 17.13
N ILE A 52 -15.60 7.16 17.90
CA ILE A 52 -15.65 8.29 18.84
C ILE A 52 -14.93 9.47 18.22
N TRP A 53 -15.64 10.57 18.10
CA TRP A 53 -15.15 11.83 17.57
C TRP A 53 -14.92 12.81 18.70
N LEU A 54 -13.73 13.39 18.77
CA LEU A 54 -13.33 14.38 19.76
C LEU A 54 -13.04 15.71 19.06
N GLY A 55 -13.79 16.74 19.42
CA GLY A 55 -13.45 18.11 19.03
C GLY A 55 -12.37 18.65 19.95
N LEU A 56 -11.20 18.96 19.43
CA LEU A 56 -10.06 19.49 20.16
C LEU A 56 -10.00 21.02 20.00
N PHE A 57 -9.90 21.75 21.12
CA PHE A 57 -9.84 23.20 21.07
C PHE A 57 -8.59 23.67 20.28
N GLN A 58 -8.83 24.41 19.20
CA GLN A 58 -7.80 24.94 18.27
C GLN A 58 -6.89 23.88 17.59
N LYS A 59 -7.22 22.59 17.68
CA LYS A 59 -6.43 21.51 17.10
C LYS A 59 -7.22 20.64 16.12
N GLY A 60 -8.49 21.01 15.83
CA GLY A 60 -9.36 20.30 14.88
C GLY A 60 -10.15 19.17 15.52
N VAL A 61 -10.36 18.10 14.76
CA VAL A 61 -11.17 16.94 15.16
C VAL A 61 -10.31 15.69 15.10
N PHE A 62 -10.38 14.89 16.16
CA PHE A 62 -9.77 13.57 16.23
C PHE A 62 -10.88 12.50 16.18
N MET A 63 -10.65 11.41 15.46
CA MET A 63 -11.56 10.27 15.39
C MET A 63 -10.85 9.02 15.90
N GLN A 64 -11.45 8.36 16.90
CA GLN A 64 -11.06 7.04 17.37
C GLN A 64 -11.94 5.99 16.70
N PRO A 65 -11.41 5.08 15.89
CA PRO A 65 -12.18 3.99 15.31
C PRO A 65 -12.76 3.07 16.40
N HIS A 66 -14.00 2.63 16.22
CA HIS A 66 -14.64 1.66 17.12
C HIS A 66 -13.98 0.28 17.07
N GLN A 67 -13.57 -0.12 15.88
CA GLN A 67 -12.83 -1.36 15.68
C GLN A 67 -11.35 -1.04 15.69
N ASP A 68 -10.61 -1.73 16.55
CA ASP A 68 -9.17 -1.76 16.50
C ASP A 68 -8.76 -2.35 15.14
N SER A 69 -7.96 -1.64 14.40
CA SER A 69 -7.41 -2.12 13.12
C SER A 69 -6.52 -3.36 13.29
N GLY A 70 -6.16 -3.68 14.55
CA GLY A 70 -5.19 -4.71 14.89
C GLY A 70 -3.74 -4.28 14.68
N PHE A 71 -3.51 -3.08 14.15
CA PHE A 71 -2.18 -2.50 14.02
C PHE A 71 -1.86 -1.62 15.22
N SER A 72 -0.62 -1.73 15.68
CA SER A 72 -0.03 -0.83 16.65
C SER A 72 1.24 -0.23 16.09
N TYR A 73 1.54 1.02 16.43
CA TYR A 73 2.80 1.60 16.03
C TYR A 73 3.48 2.36 17.17
N VAL A 74 4.81 2.44 17.05
CA VAL A 74 5.70 3.16 17.96
C VAL A 74 6.65 4.01 17.13
N GLY A 75 6.80 5.29 17.47
CA GLY A 75 7.68 6.21 16.76
C GLY A 75 7.20 7.64 16.80
N TYR A 76 7.71 8.47 15.90
CA TYR A 76 7.38 9.89 15.79
C TYR A 76 5.87 10.10 15.63
N LYS A 77 5.29 10.97 16.44
CA LYS A 77 3.84 11.26 16.52
C LYS A 77 2.97 10.15 17.10
N SER A 78 3.52 9.06 17.63
CA SER A 78 2.68 8.16 18.40
C SER A 78 2.22 8.86 19.67
N GLY A 79 0.93 8.80 19.99
CA GLY A 79 0.37 9.48 21.16
C GLY A 79 0.90 8.95 22.49
N ARG A 80 1.52 7.81 22.49
CA ARG A 80 1.94 7.13 23.69
C ARG A 80 3.39 7.35 24.07
N TYR A 81 4.34 7.38 23.13
CA TYR A 81 5.76 7.55 23.42
C TYR A 81 6.55 7.94 22.18
N ASP A 82 7.40 8.93 22.34
CA ASP A 82 8.54 9.21 21.48
C ASP A 82 9.66 8.17 21.75
N ILE A 83 9.33 6.88 21.69
CA ILE A 83 10.21 5.79 22.10
C ILE A 83 11.42 5.70 21.18
N ILE A 84 11.23 5.97 19.90
CA ILE A 84 12.28 5.86 18.86
C ILE A 84 12.61 7.26 18.27
N GLY A 85 12.04 8.33 18.84
CA GLY A 85 12.21 9.68 18.32
C GLY A 85 11.67 9.85 16.89
N SER A 86 12.30 10.75 16.13
CA SER A 86 11.93 11.02 14.72
C SER A 86 12.80 10.28 13.69
N ALA A 87 13.65 9.36 14.15
CA ALA A 87 14.58 8.67 13.27
C ALA A 87 13.87 7.60 12.43
N CYS A 88 14.29 7.47 11.17
CA CYS A 88 13.87 6.40 10.29
C CYS A 88 14.40 5.05 10.82
N VAL A 89 13.55 4.04 10.85
CA VAL A 89 13.95 2.68 11.24
C VAL A 89 14.54 1.96 10.05
N MET A 90 15.83 1.62 10.12
CA MET A 90 16.57 0.94 9.06
C MET A 90 16.62 -0.57 9.22
N SER A 91 16.55 -1.07 10.46
CA SER A 91 16.60 -2.50 10.73
C SER A 91 15.86 -2.86 12.01
N VAL A 92 15.28 -4.07 12.02
CA VAL A 92 14.62 -4.64 13.19
C VAL A 92 15.04 -6.09 13.37
N TYR A 93 15.20 -6.50 14.62
CA TYR A 93 15.56 -7.87 14.96
C TYR A 93 14.89 -8.29 16.28
N ALA A 94 14.25 -9.44 16.27
CA ALA A 94 13.64 -10.05 17.47
C ALA A 94 14.66 -10.94 18.19
N GLY A 95 15.16 -10.47 19.31
CA GLY A 95 16.12 -11.22 20.15
C GLY A 95 15.45 -12.40 20.88
N LYS A 96 16.23 -13.41 21.22
CA LYS A 96 15.76 -14.62 21.94
C LYS A 96 15.26 -14.31 23.36
N ASP A 97 15.68 -13.18 23.93
CA ASP A 97 15.35 -12.71 25.29
C ASP A 97 14.07 -11.84 25.35
N CYS A 98 13.24 -11.85 24.32
CA CYS A 98 12.07 -10.98 24.18
C CYS A 98 12.39 -9.50 24.00
N THR A 99 13.61 -9.16 23.60
CA THR A 99 14.02 -7.80 23.25
C THR A 99 13.85 -7.57 21.76
N LEU A 100 13.11 -6.52 21.38
CA LEU A 100 13.06 -6.05 20.01
C LEU A 100 14.17 -5.01 19.81
N TRP A 101 15.13 -5.34 18.98
CA TRP A 101 16.24 -4.47 18.61
C TRP A 101 15.87 -3.65 17.37
N VAL A 102 16.09 -2.34 17.44
CA VAL A 102 15.72 -1.39 16.40
C VAL A 102 16.91 -0.53 16.03
N GLY A 103 17.39 -0.70 14.82
CA GLY A 103 18.45 0.14 14.25
C GLY A 103 17.86 1.30 13.48
N THR A 104 18.38 2.47 13.70
CA THR A 104 17.88 3.72 13.11
C THR A 104 18.89 4.36 12.18
N ASP A 105 18.42 5.34 11.41
CA ASP A 105 19.26 6.24 10.64
C ASP A 105 19.60 7.48 11.50
N ASN A 106 20.88 7.63 11.78
CA ASN A 106 21.49 8.75 12.55
C ASN A 106 21.15 8.84 14.06
N ASP A 107 20.49 7.83 14.65
CA ASP A 107 20.15 7.84 16.09
C ASP A 107 20.54 6.53 16.82
N GLY A 108 21.35 5.69 16.19
CA GLY A 108 21.92 4.50 16.80
C GLY A 108 20.94 3.33 16.94
N LEU A 109 20.97 2.69 18.11
CA LEU A 109 20.28 1.42 18.38
C LEU A 109 19.35 1.55 19.58
N TYR A 110 18.12 1.05 19.44
CA TYR A 110 17.16 0.92 20.53
C TYR A 110 16.93 -0.55 20.87
N ALA A 111 16.75 -0.82 22.16
CA ALA A 111 16.31 -2.12 22.67
C ALA A 111 14.97 -1.93 23.40
N LEU A 112 13.92 -2.51 22.88
CA LEU A 112 12.59 -2.49 23.47
C LEU A 112 12.32 -3.85 24.13
N ASP A 113 12.12 -3.86 25.44
CA ASP A 113 11.60 -5.02 26.16
C ASP A 113 10.09 -5.15 25.87
N MET A 114 9.70 -6.16 25.13
CA MET A 114 8.32 -6.31 24.68
C MET A 114 7.35 -6.78 25.78
N LYS A 115 7.85 -7.11 26.98
CA LYS A 115 7.02 -7.45 28.14
C LYS A 115 6.73 -6.24 29.01
N SER A 116 7.78 -5.46 29.33
CA SER A 116 7.69 -4.29 30.21
C SER A 116 7.53 -2.98 29.48
N TYR A 117 7.76 -2.98 28.14
CA TYR A 117 7.86 -1.79 27.28
C TYR A 117 8.98 -0.83 27.71
N ALA A 118 9.95 -1.33 28.49
CA ALA A 118 11.15 -0.56 28.83
C ALA A 118 12.04 -0.39 27.61
N VAL A 119 12.64 0.78 27.49
CA VAL A 119 13.48 1.16 26.37
C VAL A 119 14.88 1.47 26.85
N SER A 120 15.88 0.89 26.19
CA SER A 120 17.28 1.26 26.32
C SER A 120 17.76 1.85 25.00
N HIS A 121 18.44 2.99 25.03
CA HIS A 121 18.98 3.66 23.86
C HIS A 121 20.50 3.65 23.90
N TYR A 122 21.12 3.16 22.85
CA TYR A 122 22.56 3.14 22.61
C TYR A 122 22.87 4.15 21.52
N SER A 123 23.35 5.33 21.91
CA SER A 123 23.68 6.41 20.98
C SER A 123 25.13 6.36 20.51
N SER A 124 25.44 7.10 19.44
CA SER A 124 26.80 7.25 18.92
C SER A 124 27.74 7.98 19.86
N ASP A 125 27.21 8.74 20.82
CA ASP A 125 28.01 9.52 21.79
C ASP A 125 28.65 8.64 22.87
N THR A 126 28.15 7.40 23.01
CA THR A 126 28.65 6.45 24.01
C THR A 126 29.11 5.16 23.34
N GLY A 127 30.31 4.67 23.70
CA GLY A 127 30.79 3.35 23.27
C GLY A 127 31.21 3.20 21.81
N GLY A 128 31.28 4.28 21.03
CA GLY A 128 31.75 4.28 19.64
C GLY A 128 30.77 3.57 18.66
N LEU A 129 29.48 3.45 19.05
CA LEU A 129 28.45 2.87 18.21
C LEU A 129 28.24 3.72 16.94
N PRO A 130 28.10 3.12 15.76
CA PRO A 130 27.70 3.88 14.57
C PRO A 130 26.31 4.50 14.71
N ALA A 131 26.12 5.71 14.17
CA ALA A 131 24.84 6.39 14.23
C ALA A 131 23.76 5.69 13.38
N THR A 132 24.14 5.13 12.23
CA THR A 132 23.22 4.42 11.32
C THR A 132 23.44 2.91 11.41
N ILE A 133 22.42 2.17 11.83
CA ILE A 133 22.44 0.70 11.98
C ILE A 133 21.54 0.07 10.90
N THR A 134 22.18 -0.49 9.89
CA THR A 134 21.51 -1.07 8.72
C THR A 134 21.09 -2.53 8.89
N SER A 135 21.74 -3.26 9.80
CA SER A 135 21.43 -4.67 10.03
C SER A 135 21.78 -5.09 11.45
N ILE A 136 20.96 -5.97 12.00
CA ILE A 136 21.09 -6.53 13.35
C ILE A 136 20.90 -8.02 13.24
N VAL A 137 21.78 -8.82 13.84
CA VAL A 137 21.65 -10.27 13.93
C VAL A 137 22.30 -10.78 15.22
N GLU A 138 21.74 -11.84 15.78
CA GLU A 138 22.29 -12.53 16.94
C GLU A 138 22.86 -13.87 16.50
N ASP A 139 24.09 -14.16 16.91
CA ASP A 139 24.69 -15.47 16.67
C ASP A 139 24.11 -16.53 17.60
N LYS A 140 24.55 -17.77 17.45
CA LYS A 140 24.04 -18.88 18.28
C LYS A 140 24.38 -18.74 19.76
N ASP A 141 25.47 -18.02 20.09
CA ASP A 141 25.92 -17.77 21.47
C ASP A 141 25.22 -16.55 22.09
N GLY A 142 24.31 -15.90 21.36
CA GLY A 142 23.55 -14.74 21.81
C GLY A 142 24.30 -13.41 21.71
N LYS A 143 25.42 -13.38 21.00
CA LYS A 143 26.17 -12.15 20.77
C LYS A 143 25.54 -11.34 19.66
N LEU A 144 25.29 -10.04 19.91
CA LEU A 144 24.60 -9.16 19.00
C LEU A 144 25.59 -8.52 18.02
N TRP A 145 25.42 -8.81 16.74
CA TRP A 145 26.19 -8.27 15.63
C TRP A 145 25.42 -7.16 14.93
N LEU A 146 26.14 -6.07 14.64
CA LEU A 146 25.59 -4.86 14.03
C LEU A 146 26.33 -4.55 12.74
N GLY A 147 25.57 -4.24 11.71
CA GLY A 147 26.06 -3.69 10.45
C GLY A 147 25.72 -2.21 10.35
N SER A 148 26.63 -1.45 9.78
CA SER A 148 26.46 -0.01 9.62
C SER A 148 26.92 0.46 8.25
N TYR A 149 26.26 1.47 7.74
CA TYR A 149 26.63 2.09 6.46
C TYR A 149 28.02 2.73 6.51
N TRP A 150 28.34 3.45 7.60
CA TRP A 150 29.65 4.13 7.76
C TRP A 150 30.55 3.47 8.79
N GLY A 151 30.00 2.63 9.66
CA GLY A 151 30.70 2.03 10.79
C GLY A 151 31.29 0.66 10.54
N GLY A 152 30.98 0.01 9.42
CA GLY A 152 31.37 -1.38 9.14
C GLY A 152 30.54 -2.40 9.91
N ALA A 153 31.09 -3.61 10.13
CA ALA A 153 30.51 -4.65 10.96
C ALA A 153 31.20 -4.76 12.31
N GLY A 154 30.48 -5.14 13.33
CA GLY A 154 31.02 -5.36 14.68
C GLY A 154 29.97 -5.93 15.61
N TRP A 155 30.30 -6.07 16.87
CA TRP A 155 29.40 -6.57 17.89
C TRP A 155 29.26 -5.62 19.07
N LEU A 156 28.08 -5.62 19.67
CA LEU A 156 27.76 -4.78 20.83
C LEU A 156 28.00 -5.57 22.12
N ASP A 157 28.81 -5.01 23.01
CA ASP A 157 28.83 -5.44 24.41
C ASP A 157 27.62 -4.82 25.12
N ARG A 158 26.63 -5.66 25.44
CA ARG A 158 25.37 -5.20 26.05
C ARG A 158 25.53 -4.63 27.46
N GLN A 159 26.62 -4.99 28.17
CA GLN A 159 26.87 -4.53 29.54
C GLN A 159 27.50 -3.16 29.55
N THR A 160 28.45 -2.93 28.67
CA THR A 160 29.24 -1.67 28.61
C THR A 160 28.67 -0.69 27.58
N GLY A 161 27.85 -1.16 26.64
CA GLY A 161 27.40 -0.36 25.50
C GLY A 161 28.47 -0.13 24.43
N GLN A 162 29.64 -0.79 24.56
CA GLN A 162 30.77 -0.59 23.65
C GLN A 162 30.59 -1.38 22.36
N PHE A 163 30.80 -0.70 21.23
CA PHE A 163 30.81 -1.34 19.90
C PHE A 163 32.23 -1.79 19.55
N ASN A 164 32.40 -3.08 19.29
CA ASN A 164 33.66 -3.71 18.93
C ASN A 164 33.70 -3.98 17.44
N ARG A 165 34.32 -3.08 16.68
CA ARG A 165 34.36 -3.18 15.22
C ARG A 165 35.29 -4.29 14.74
N LEU A 166 34.88 -5.01 13.71
CA LEU A 166 35.74 -5.92 12.96
C LEU A 166 36.74 -5.12 12.10
N PRO A 167 37.99 -5.60 11.95
CA PRO A 167 39.07 -4.84 11.31
C PRO A 167 39.02 -4.81 9.78
N PHE A 168 37.82 -5.01 9.18
CA PHE A 168 37.68 -5.04 7.73
C PHE A 168 37.62 -3.63 7.17
N THR A 169 38.40 -3.39 6.14
CA THR A 169 38.42 -2.12 5.43
C THR A 169 38.40 -2.33 3.92
N CYS A 170 37.69 -1.45 3.22
CA CYS A 170 37.74 -1.34 1.77
C CYS A 170 38.44 -0.02 1.44
N ARG A 171 39.59 -0.10 0.72
CA ARG A 171 40.40 1.08 0.37
C ARG A 171 40.77 1.98 1.56
N GLY A 172 41.01 1.40 2.74
CA GLY A 172 41.39 2.12 3.96
C GLY A 172 40.21 2.74 4.74
N MET A 173 38.95 2.55 4.29
CA MET A 173 37.73 2.97 4.98
C MET A 173 36.95 1.76 5.47
N ALA A 174 36.07 1.94 6.44
CA ALA A 174 35.15 0.89 6.88
C ALA A 174 34.27 0.46 5.70
N VAL A 175 33.97 -0.84 5.61
CA VAL A 175 33.06 -1.35 4.59
C VAL A 175 31.63 -0.87 4.85
N HIS A 176 30.90 -0.52 3.81
CA HIS A 176 29.48 -0.18 3.91
C HIS A 176 28.65 -1.46 4.01
N VAL A 177 28.20 -1.81 5.22
CA VAL A 177 27.42 -3.01 5.45
C VAL A 177 25.94 -2.72 5.26
N PHE A 178 25.27 -3.56 4.49
CA PHE A 178 23.84 -3.44 4.25
C PHE A 178 23.02 -4.56 4.90
N ARG A 179 23.59 -5.79 4.89
CA ARG A 179 22.96 -6.92 5.54
C ARG A 179 23.98 -7.78 6.26
N LEU A 180 23.64 -8.25 7.44
CA LEU A 180 24.32 -9.32 8.16
C LEU A 180 23.38 -10.53 8.26
N LEU A 181 23.97 -11.72 8.19
CA LEU A 181 23.27 -12.98 8.41
C LEU A 181 24.20 -13.96 9.11
N ALA A 182 23.77 -14.56 10.22
CA ALA A 182 24.51 -15.60 10.91
C ALA A 182 23.94 -16.97 10.53
N ASP A 183 24.81 -17.91 10.16
CA ASP A 183 24.42 -19.28 9.85
C ASP A 183 24.61 -20.24 11.04
N ALA A 184 24.17 -21.48 10.86
CA ALA A 184 24.31 -22.52 11.90
C ALA A 184 25.76 -23.02 12.06
N GLU A 185 26.65 -22.71 11.13
CA GLU A 185 28.05 -23.16 11.10
C GLU A 185 29.05 -22.11 11.62
N ASP A 186 28.56 -21.15 12.42
CA ASP A 186 29.34 -20.05 13.00
C ASP A 186 29.94 -19.09 11.96
N ASN A 187 29.30 -18.91 10.83
CA ASN A 187 29.71 -17.89 9.88
C ASN A 187 28.80 -16.67 9.98
N LEU A 188 29.41 -15.50 9.93
CA LEU A 188 28.75 -14.23 9.73
C LEU A 188 28.92 -13.82 8.27
N TRP A 189 27.82 -13.80 7.55
CA TRP A 189 27.75 -13.32 6.18
C TRP A 189 27.51 -11.83 6.15
N ILE A 190 28.31 -11.10 5.38
CA ILE A 190 28.35 -9.64 5.37
C ILE A 190 28.13 -9.17 3.93
N ALA A 191 26.92 -8.69 3.65
CA ALA A 191 26.58 -8.03 2.39
C ALA A 191 27.06 -6.58 2.42
N THR A 192 27.81 -6.17 1.39
CA THR A 192 28.38 -4.82 1.35
C THR A 192 27.96 -4.07 0.08
N LEU A 193 27.95 -2.75 0.18
CA LEU A 193 27.79 -1.89 -0.98
C LEU A 193 29.17 -1.50 -1.53
N GLY A 194 29.53 -2.13 -2.63
CA GLY A 194 30.76 -1.81 -3.37
C GLY A 194 31.97 -2.68 -3.05
N ASP A 195 31.83 -3.71 -2.17
CA ASP A 195 32.92 -4.65 -1.84
C ASP A 195 32.46 -6.12 -1.84
N GLY A 196 31.31 -6.39 -2.44
CA GLY A 196 30.77 -7.73 -2.64
C GLY A 196 30.27 -8.42 -1.36
N LEU A 197 30.45 -9.73 -1.27
CA LEU A 197 30.03 -10.57 -0.17
C LEU A 197 31.27 -11.06 0.61
N LYS A 198 31.17 -11.02 1.95
CA LYS A 198 32.20 -11.55 2.84
C LYS A 198 31.60 -12.59 3.78
N LYS A 199 32.37 -13.66 4.05
CA LYS A 199 32.08 -14.69 5.03
C LYS A 199 33.13 -14.64 6.12
N TYR A 200 32.73 -14.36 7.33
CA TYR A 200 33.63 -14.32 8.50
C TYR A 200 33.28 -15.45 9.46
N ASN A 201 34.22 -16.37 9.67
CA ASN A 201 34.01 -17.45 10.63
C ASN A 201 34.23 -16.94 12.06
N LEU A 202 33.22 -17.07 12.91
CA LEU A 202 33.22 -16.53 14.29
C LEU A 202 34.15 -17.25 15.24
N LYS A 203 34.58 -18.50 14.91
CA LYS A 203 35.48 -19.31 15.73
C LYS A 203 36.93 -19.21 15.29
N THR A 204 37.17 -19.37 13.98
CA THR A 204 38.53 -19.36 13.43
C THR A 204 39.03 -17.95 13.14
N HIS A 205 38.12 -16.98 13.09
CA HIS A 205 38.38 -15.58 12.70
C HIS A 205 38.90 -15.45 11.26
N GLU A 206 38.67 -16.44 10.42
CA GLU A 206 39.02 -16.40 9.00
C GLU A 206 37.99 -15.61 8.21
N LEU A 207 38.50 -14.80 7.28
CA LEU A 207 37.71 -14.03 6.35
C LEU A 207 37.84 -14.61 4.95
N THR A 208 36.72 -15.00 4.35
CA THR A 208 36.62 -15.35 2.93
C THR A 208 35.92 -14.22 2.19
N GLU A 209 36.50 -13.79 1.07
CA GLU A 209 35.92 -12.76 0.21
C GLU A 209 35.53 -13.36 -1.12
N TYR A 210 34.27 -13.16 -1.50
CA TYR A 210 33.77 -13.55 -2.82
C TYR A 210 34.05 -12.40 -3.79
N LYS A 211 34.98 -12.65 -4.72
CA LYS A 211 35.47 -11.65 -5.66
C LYS A 211 34.42 -11.31 -6.71
N VAL A 212 34.32 -10.03 -6.99
CA VAL A 212 33.47 -9.55 -8.08
C VAL A 212 34.20 -9.65 -9.40
N GLN A 213 33.56 -10.28 -10.39
CA GLN A 213 34.05 -10.33 -11.76
C GLN A 213 33.02 -9.66 -12.68
N PRO A 214 33.14 -8.35 -12.95
CA PRO A 214 32.16 -7.60 -13.73
C PRO A 214 31.95 -8.11 -15.15
N GLU A 215 32.95 -8.83 -15.72
CA GLU A 215 32.88 -9.39 -17.06
C GLU A 215 32.21 -10.78 -17.08
N ALA A 216 31.98 -11.39 -15.92
CA ALA A 216 31.34 -12.70 -15.84
C ALA A 216 29.82 -12.56 -15.90
N PHE A 217 29.20 -13.13 -16.91
CA PHE A 217 27.74 -13.18 -17.04
C PHE A 217 27.09 -14.11 -16.02
N GLU A 218 27.83 -15.04 -15.46
CA GLU A 218 27.37 -15.99 -14.45
C GLU A 218 28.39 -16.06 -13.31
N PRO A 219 27.93 -16.09 -12.05
CA PRO A 219 28.82 -16.39 -10.92
C PRO A 219 29.44 -17.79 -11.11
N LYS A 220 30.74 -17.89 -10.97
CA LYS A 220 31.46 -19.16 -10.95
C LYS A 220 32.47 -19.21 -9.84
N GLY A 221 32.49 -20.29 -9.09
CA GLY A 221 33.37 -20.44 -7.95
C GLY A 221 33.14 -19.30 -6.94
N ASN A 222 34.20 -18.62 -6.54
CA ASN A 222 34.12 -17.50 -5.58
C ASN A 222 33.87 -16.14 -6.24
N SER A 223 33.02 -16.05 -7.27
CA SER A 223 32.81 -14.80 -7.98
C SER A 223 31.33 -14.40 -8.05
N LEU A 224 31.10 -13.11 -7.85
CA LEU A 224 29.81 -12.44 -8.04
C LEU A 224 29.83 -11.64 -9.35
N THR A 225 28.65 -11.33 -9.89
CA THR A 225 28.50 -10.44 -11.05
C THR A 225 28.39 -8.97 -10.66
N ASN A 226 28.02 -8.67 -9.41
CA ASN A 226 27.86 -7.31 -8.92
C ASN A 226 28.48 -7.15 -7.52
N MET A 227 29.09 -5.99 -7.27
CA MET A 227 29.72 -5.66 -5.98
C MET A 227 28.74 -5.05 -4.97
N TRP A 228 27.51 -4.73 -5.39
CA TRP A 228 26.48 -4.12 -4.55
C TRP A 228 25.49 -5.20 -4.14
N VAL A 229 25.66 -5.69 -2.92
CA VAL A 229 24.83 -6.74 -2.33
C VAL A 229 23.81 -6.08 -1.38
N ASN A 230 22.52 -6.22 -1.71
CA ASN A 230 21.43 -5.54 -1.02
C ASN A 230 20.88 -6.37 0.15
N ASP A 231 20.62 -7.67 -0.04
CA ASP A 231 20.03 -8.54 0.98
C ASP A 231 20.57 -9.98 0.87
N LEU A 232 20.41 -10.75 1.94
CA LEU A 232 20.80 -12.15 2.06
C LEU A 232 19.66 -12.96 2.67
N CYS A 233 19.40 -14.14 2.13
CA CYS A 233 18.44 -15.09 2.66
C CYS A 233 19.00 -16.50 2.60
N LEU A 234 18.97 -17.23 3.73
CA LEU A 234 19.23 -18.66 3.77
C LEU A 234 17.99 -19.41 3.31
N SER A 235 18.21 -20.49 2.55
CA SER A 235 17.15 -21.46 2.26
C SER A 235 16.63 -22.11 3.55
N GLU A 236 15.39 -22.62 3.51
CA GLU A 236 14.76 -23.25 4.68
C GLU A 236 15.58 -24.46 5.21
N ASP A 237 16.26 -25.18 4.32
CA ASP A 237 17.16 -26.29 4.64
C ASP A 237 18.57 -25.86 5.09
N GLY A 238 18.88 -24.55 5.03
CA GLY A 238 20.18 -23.98 5.38
C GLY A 238 21.33 -24.34 4.44
N GLN A 239 21.04 -24.95 3.27
CA GLN A 239 22.09 -25.40 2.33
C GLN A 239 22.43 -24.38 1.25
N ARG A 240 21.59 -23.37 1.05
CA ARG A 240 21.76 -22.34 0.02
C ARG A 240 21.69 -20.94 0.62
N LEU A 241 22.51 -20.05 0.09
CA LEU A 241 22.46 -18.63 0.38
C LEU A 241 22.03 -17.89 -0.89
N TYR A 242 20.86 -17.27 -0.84
CA TYR A 242 20.37 -16.37 -1.88
C TYR A 242 20.94 -14.98 -1.64
N ILE A 243 21.49 -14.36 -2.69
CA ILE A 243 22.22 -13.11 -2.64
C ILE A 243 21.54 -12.11 -3.57
N CYS A 244 20.85 -11.13 -2.97
CA CYS A 244 20.18 -10.06 -3.70
C CYS A 244 21.19 -8.98 -4.07
N MET A 245 21.27 -8.63 -5.35
CA MET A 245 22.23 -7.62 -5.84
C MET A 245 21.50 -6.48 -6.56
N SER A 246 22.21 -5.38 -6.75
CA SER A 246 21.69 -4.26 -7.54
C SER A 246 21.50 -4.61 -9.03
N SER A 247 22.00 -5.76 -9.46
CA SER A 247 21.68 -6.37 -10.76
C SER A 247 21.61 -7.89 -10.62
N GLY A 248 20.39 -8.38 -10.35
CA GLY A 248 20.09 -9.81 -10.33
C GLY A 248 20.14 -10.49 -8.97
N LEU A 249 19.91 -11.78 -9.01
CA LEU A 249 19.91 -12.70 -7.87
C LEU A 249 20.95 -13.80 -8.12
N ALA A 250 21.81 -14.05 -7.13
CA ALA A 250 22.73 -15.18 -7.12
C ALA A 250 22.34 -16.20 -6.05
N CYS A 251 22.80 -17.42 -6.21
CA CYS A 251 22.61 -18.50 -5.24
C CYS A 251 23.97 -19.19 -5.03
N LEU A 252 24.38 -19.31 -3.76
CA LEU A 252 25.58 -20.01 -3.32
C LEU A 252 25.17 -21.31 -2.65
N ASP A 253 25.69 -22.44 -3.12
CA ASP A 253 25.62 -23.74 -2.44
C ASP A 253 26.65 -23.76 -1.32
N LEU A 254 26.17 -23.75 -0.09
CA LEU A 254 27.03 -23.67 1.11
C LEU A 254 27.80 -24.96 1.37
N LYS A 255 27.33 -26.09 0.87
CA LYS A 255 28.00 -27.38 1.05
C LYS A 255 29.24 -27.50 0.15
N HIS A 256 29.15 -27.00 -1.07
CA HIS A 256 30.23 -27.10 -2.04
C HIS A 256 31.03 -25.79 -2.16
N ASP A 257 30.58 -24.72 -1.51
CA ASP A 257 31.12 -23.36 -1.58
C ASP A 257 31.23 -22.87 -3.04
N ASP A 258 30.21 -23.14 -3.86
CA ASP A 258 30.18 -22.80 -5.27
C ASP A 258 28.83 -22.17 -5.68
N PHE A 259 28.89 -21.25 -6.66
CA PHE A 259 27.71 -20.58 -7.15
C PHE A 259 26.86 -21.46 -8.07
N VAL A 260 25.55 -21.47 -7.86
CA VAL A 260 24.61 -22.24 -8.64
C VAL A 260 24.30 -21.55 -9.95
N SER A 261 24.69 -22.15 -11.07
CA SER A 261 24.62 -21.56 -12.42
C SER A 261 23.19 -21.36 -12.96
N THR A 262 22.17 -21.96 -12.31
CA THR A 262 20.77 -21.89 -12.78
C THR A 262 20.13 -20.52 -12.59
N PHE A 263 20.72 -19.65 -11.76
CA PHE A 263 20.29 -18.28 -11.56
C PHE A 263 20.98 -17.28 -12.53
N GLY A 264 21.74 -17.78 -13.52
CA GLY A 264 22.47 -16.99 -14.51
C GLY A 264 21.62 -16.50 -15.69
N ARG A 265 22.17 -16.61 -16.91
CA ARG A 265 21.67 -16.01 -18.18
C ARG A 265 20.19 -16.13 -18.51
N ASN A 266 19.50 -17.13 -17.97
CA ASN A 266 18.08 -17.37 -18.23
C ASN A 266 17.17 -16.79 -17.13
N CYS A 267 17.72 -16.16 -16.11
CA CYS A 267 16.94 -15.51 -15.08
C CYS A 267 16.50 -14.14 -15.58
N ILE A 268 15.20 -13.87 -15.58
CA ILE A 268 14.62 -12.58 -15.95
C ILE A 268 15.14 -11.42 -15.08
N LEU A 269 15.74 -11.74 -13.92
CA LEU A 269 16.24 -10.78 -12.96
C LEU A 269 17.70 -10.36 -13.20
N THR A 270 18.36 -10.81 -14.26
CA THR A 270 19.81 -10.59 -14.48
C THR A 270 20.19 -9.11 -14.50
N GLU A 271 19.28 -8.22 -14.91
CA GLU A 271 19.51 -6.77 -14.96
C GLU A 271 18.61 -5.98 -14.00
N GLN A 272 17.79 -6.67 -13.18
CA GLN A 272 16.85 -6.06 -12.27
C GLN A 272 17.46 -5.89 -10.88
N PRO A 273 17.33 -4.71 -10.22
CA PRO A 273 17.67 -4.57 -8.82
C PRO A 273 16.77 -5.46 -7.95
N VAL A 274 17.39 -6.34 -7.17
CA VAL A 274 16.69 -7.20 -6.22
C VAL A 274 16.88 -6.63 -4.81
N HIS A 275 15.78 -6.33 -4.14
CA HIS A 275 15.79 -5.72 -2.81
C HIS A 275 15.71 -6.75 -1.69
N THR A 276 14.90 -7.79 -1.89
CA THR A 276 14.67 -8.83 -0.86
C THR A 276 14.24 -10.14 -1.52
N VAL A 277 14.51 -11.25 -0.85
CA VAL A 277 14.06 -12.58 -1.26
C VAL A 277 13.61 -13.37 -0.05
N VAL A 278 12.54 -14.13 -0.19
CA VAL A 278 12.07 -15.12 0.80
C VAL A 278 11.70 -16.42 0.10
N GLU A 279 11.97 -17.55 0.75
CA GLU A 279 11.60 -18.87 0.25
C GLU A 279 10.30 -19.33 0.92
N ASP A 280 9.38 -19.91 0.15
CA ASP A 280 8.17 -20.50 0.71
C ASP A 280 8.39 -21.99 1.07
N SER A 281 7.45 -22.57 1.81
CA SER A 281 7.49 -23.98 2.24
C SER A 281 7.49 -25.01 1.09
N LYS A 282 7.35 -24.56 -0.17
CA LYS A 282 7.43 -25.38 -1.39
C LYS A 282 8.76 -25.20 -2.14
N GLY A 283 9.70 -24.42 -1.59
CA GLY A 283 10.96 -24.10 -2.21
C GLY A 283 10.84 -23.11 -3.39
N GLN A 284 9.75 -22.32 -3.44
CA GLN A 284 9.61 -21.24 -4.41
C GLN A 284 10.21 -19.96 -3.83
N LEU A 285 10.90 -19.20 -4.68
CA LEU A 285 11.49 -17.94 -4.29
C LEU A 285 10.57 -16.79 -4.65
N TRP A 286 10.24 -16.00 -3.66
CA TRP A 286 9.51 -14.74 -3.80
C TRP A 286 10.53 -13.60 -3.77
N VAL A 287 10.70 -12.93 -4.88
CA VAL A 287 11.76 -11.95 -5.09
C VAL A 287 11.14 -10.57 -5.26
N GLY A 288 11.43 -9.68 -4.31
CA GLY A 288 10.97 -8.29 -4.32
C GLY A 288 11.94 -7.38 -5.06
N THR A 289 11.42 -6.60 -5.99
CA THR A 289 12.14 -5.68 -6.85
C THR A 289 11.49 -4.29 -6.84
N HIS A 290 11.97 -3.37 -7.66
CA HIS A 290 11.27 -2.10 -7.94
C HIS A 290 10.13 -2.24 -8.97
N ASP A 291 10.00 -3.41 -9.59
CA ASP A 291 8.96 -3.73 -10.57
C ASP A 291 8.01 -4.84 -10.07
N GLY A 292 7.73 -4.87 -8.78
CA GLY A 292 6.84 -5.85 -8.16
C GLY A 292 7.55 -7.10 -7.65
N ILE A 293 6.81 -8.20 -7.57
CA ILE A 293 7.24 -9.47 -6.99
C ILE A 293 7.34 -10.52 -8.09
N PHE A 294 8.52 -11.09 -8.24
CA PHE A 294 8.74 -12.25 -9.10
C PHE A 294 8.73 -13.53 -8.28
N VAL A 295 7.92 -14.50 -8.69
CA VAL A 295 7.90 -15.84 -8.09
C VAL A 295 8.68 -16.78 -9.00
N LEU A 296 9.77 -17.35 -8.47
CA LEU A 296 10.64 -18.27 -9.19
C LEU A 296 10.53 -19.69 -8.62
N ASP A 297 10.81 -20.69 -9.43
CA ASP A 297 11.03 -22.04 -8.91
C ASP A 297 12.46 -22.20 -8.35
N SER A 298 12.76 -23.35 -7.74
CA SER A 298 14.09 -23.70 -7.19
C SER A 298 15.23 -23.69 -8.23
N HIS A 299 14.91 -23.55 -9.52
CA HIS A 299 15.85 -23.47 -10.63
C HIS A 299 15.94 -22.05 -11.22
N GLY A 300 15.32 -21.04 -10.58
CA GLY A 300 15.34 -19.65 -11.05
C GLY A 300 14.40 -19.34 -12.23
N ARG A 301 13.48 -20.25 -12.59
CA ARG A 301 12.52 -20.02 -13.67
C ARG A 301 11.30 -19.29 -13.14
N MET A 302 10.90 -18.21 -13.81
CA MET A 302 9.74 -17.41 -13.46
C MET A 302 8.44 -18.22 -13.59
N LYS A 303 7.64 -18.21 -12.53
CA LYS A 303 6.29 -18.77 -12.50
C LYS A 303 5.22 -17.70 -12.54
N ARG A 304 5.43 -16.58 -11.86
CA ARG A 304 4.47 -15.49 -11.78
C ARG A 304 5.17 -14.16 -11.51
N HIS A 305 4.54 -13.08 -11.93
CA HIS A 305 4.91 -11.71 -11.67
C HIS A 305 3.68 -10.97 -11.14
N TYR A 306 3.80 -10.33 -9.99
CA TYR A 306 2.74 -9.55 -9.36
C TYR A 306 3.13 -8.08 -9.35
N THR A 307 2.19 -7.23 -9.78
CA THR A 307 2.35 -5.79 -9.86
C THR A 307 1.14 -5.07 -9.27
N THR A 308 1.11 -3.74 -9.38
CA THR A 308 -0.07 -2.93 -9.02
C THR A 308 -1.32 -3.31 -9.83
N ASP A 309 -1.17 -3.87 -11.02
CA ASP A 309 -2.29 -4.37 -11.83
C ASP A 309 -2.96 -5.61 -11.21
N ASP A 310 -2.22 -6.39 -10.41
CA ASP A 310 -2.74 -7.54 -9.66
C ASP A 310 -3.31 -7.12 -8.28
N GLY A 311 -3.08 -5.88 -7.84
CA GLY A 311 -3.60 -5.34 -6.58
C GLY A 311 -2.55 -4.98 -5.53
N LEU A 312 -1.26 -4.99 -5.85
CA LEU A 312 -0.23 -4.42 -4.98
C LEU A 312 -0.45 -2.90 -4.82
N PRO A 313 -0.14 -2.31 -3.65
CA PRO A 313 -0.27 -0.87 -3.45
C PRO A 313 0.84 -0.07 -4.13
N ASP A 314 1.99 -0.69 -4.36
CA ASP A 314 3.16 -0.13 -5.06
C ASP A 314 4.03 -1.26 -5.60
N ASN A 315 4.73 -1.01 -6.70
CA ASN A 315 5.66 -1.97 -7.29
C ASN A 315 7.02 -2.01 -6.58
N TYR A 316 7.36 -0.99 -5.79
CA TYR A 316 8.61 -0.98 -5.03
C TYR A 316 8.47 -1.83 -3.76
N ILE A 317 9.07 -3.02 -3.76
CA ILE A 317 8.98 -3.97 -2.65
C ILE A 317 10.15 -3.73 -1.68
N ALA A 318 9.82 -3.29 -0.46
CA ALA A 318 10.80 -2.99 0.57
C ALA A 318 11.19 -4.22 1.40
N SER A 319 10.20 -5.04 1.79
CA SER A 319 10.43 -6.27 2.55
C SER A 319 9.25 -7.24 2.40
N MET A 320 9.49 -8.52 2.59
CA MET A 320 8.48 -9.57 2.54
C MET A 320 8.65 -10.57 3.68
N ARG A 321 7.52 -11.08 4.21
CA ARG A 321 7.51 -12.15 5.22
C ARG A 321 6.26 -13.01 5.13
N PHE A 322 6.43 -14.30 5.36
CA PHE A 322 5.31 -15.22 5.54
C PHE A 322 4.81 -15.20 6.98
N ASP A 323 3.47 -15.25 7.15
CA ASP A 323 2.85 -15.51 8.44
C ASP A 323 2.68 -17.03 8.70
N ILE A 324 2.22 -17.37 9.90
CA ILE A 324 1.98 -18.77 10.29
C ILE A 324 0.87 -19.46 9.49
N GLN A 325 -0.01 -18.67 8.82
CA GLN A 325 -1.08 -19.17 7.95
C GLN A 325 -0.63 -19.31 6.50
N ASN A 326 0.64 -19.00 6.22
CA ASN A 326 1.26 -18.99 4.90
C ASN A 326 0.68 -17.92 3.96
N ASN A 327 0.21 -16.77 4.49
CA ASN A 327 0.02 -15.58 3.72
C ASN A 327 1.35 -14.81 3.66
N ILE A 328 1.55 -14.03 2.61
CA ILE A 328 2.75 -13.19 2.51
C ILE A 328 2.40 -11.73 2.79
N TRP A 329 3.14 -11.14 3.71
CA TRP A 329 3.06 -9.73 4.06
C TRP A 329 4.19 -8.98 3.37
N ILE A 330 3.84 -7.89 2.71
CA ILE A 330 4.69 -7.17 1.77
C ILE A 330 4.66 -5.70 2.15
N SER A 331 5.78 -5.16 2.59
CA SER A 331 5.93 -3.72 2.79
C SER A 331 6.43 -3.05 1.51
N THR A 332 5.89 -1.88 1.22
CA THR A 332 6.17 -1.11 0.01
C THR A 332 6.46 0.35 0.35
N PHE A 333 6.74 1.18 -0.65
CA PHE A 333 6.84 2.63 -0.44
C PHE A 333 5.47 3.31 -0.36
N HIS A 334 4.37 2.58 -0.59
CA HIS A 334 3.02 3.12 -0.47
C HIS A 334 2.05 2.18 0.27
N GLY A 335 2.44 1.68 1.43
CA GLY A 335 1.61 0.86 2.30
C GLY A 335 2.14 -0.53 2.56
N LEU A 336 1.40 -1.28 3.37
CA LEU A 336 1.62 -2.67 3.70
C LEU A 336 0.54 -3.51 3.01
N SER A 337 0.93 -4.59 2.36
CA SER A 337 0.00 -5.48 1.67
C SER A 337 0.07 -6.89 2.21
N MET A 338 -1.06 -7.58 2.27
CA MET A 338 -1.17 -9.00 2.56
C MET A 338 -1.73 -9.72 1.34
N LEU A 339 -1.00 -10.71 0.83
CA LEU A 339 -1.48 -11.62 -0.21
C LEU A 339 -1.93 -12.93 0.43
N ASP A 340 -3.24 -13.21 0.35
CA ASP A 340 -3.81 -14.52 0.68
C ASP A 340 -3.49 -15.49 -0.47
N LEU A 341 -2.55 -16.40 -0.25
CA LEU A 341 -2.13 -17.36 -1.27
C LEU A 341 -3.20 -18.39 -1.64
N LYS A 342 -4.19 -18.60 -0.77
CA LYS A 342 -5.31 -19.54 -1.04
C LYS A 342 -6.35 -18.90 -1.96
N ARG A 343 -6.61 -17.61 -1.76
CA ARG A 343 -7.58 -16.83 -2.56
C ARG A 343 -6.95 -16.14 -3.75
N GLY A 344 -5.63 -15.89 -3.70
CA GLY A 344 -4.90 -15.13 -4.71
C GLY A 344 -5.27 -13.65 -4.73
N SER A 345 -5.66 -13.08 -3.59
CA SER A 345 -6.12 -11.70 -3.48
C SER A 345 -5.26 -10.88 -2.52
N PHE A 346 -5.01 -9.63 -2.90
CA PHE A 346 -4.31 -8.66 -2.07
C PHE A 346 -5.27 -7.91 -1.15
N THR A 347 -4.79 -7.57 0.04
CA THR A 347 -5.45 -6.64 0.97
C THR A 347 -4.42 -5.60 1.40
N ASN A 348 -4.71 -4.32 1.16
CA ASN A 348 -3.76 -3.23 1.36
C ASN A 348 -4.12 -2.41 2.59
N TYR A 349 -3.09 -2.02 3.35
CA TYR A 349 -3.18 -1.25 4.57
C TYR A 349 -2.30 0.01 4.47
N TYR A 350 -2.76 1.10 5.05
CA TYR A 350 -2.14 2.43 4.97
C TYR A 350 -2.04 3.07 6.35
N ALA A 351 -1.44 4.25 6.44
CA ALA A 351 -1.32 5.00 7.69
C ALA A 351 -2.67 5.25 8.38
N SER A 352 -3.75 5.43 7.59
CA SER A 352 -5.12 5.55 8.10
C SER A 352 -5.63 4.32 8.86
N HIS A 353 -5.00 3.15 8.67
CA HIS A 353 -5.30 1.92 9.40
C HIS A 353 -4.50 1.76 10.70
N GLY A 354 -3.67 2.74 11.06
CA GLY A 354 -2.83 2.69 12.25
C GLY A 354 -1.39 2.22 12.01
N LEU A 355 -0.92 2.23 10.75
CA LEU A 355 0.50 2.02 10.46
C LEU A 355 1.32 3.26 10.85
N GLN A 356 2.64 3.06 11.04
CA GLN A 356 3.57 4.15 11.32
C GLN A 356 3.61 5.24 10.22
N GLY A 357 3.25 4.86 9.01
CA GLY A 357 3.24 5.67 7.79
C GLY A 357 2.94 4.79 6.59
N ASN A 358 2.94 5.36 5.39
CA ASN A 358 2.79 4.58 4.16
C ASN A 358 4.13 4.08 3.61
N GLU A 359 5.23 4.70 3.98
CA GLU A 359 6.56 4.41 3.46
C GLU A 359 7.34 3.53 4.44
N PHE A 360 7.75 2.35 3.97
CA PHE A 360 8.48 1.36 4.75
C PHE A 360 9.93 1.28 4.29
N SER A 361 10.82 1.00 5.24
CA SER A 361 12.24 0.85 4.97
C SER A 361 12.55 -0.54 4.41
N GLU A 362 13.53 -0.60 3.51
CA GLU A 362 14.00 -1.86 2.97
C GLU A 362 14.52 -2.78 4.07
N ARG A 363 14.17 -4.07 4.01
CA ARG A 363 14.65 -5.13 4.93
C ARG A 363 14.33 -4.91 6.40
N ALA A 364 13.65 -3.83 6.76
CA ALA A 364 13.27 -3.51 8.13
C ALA A 364 12.03 -4.31 8.55
N SER A 365 12.13 -5.64 8.57
CA SER A 365 11.05 -6.50 9.03
C SER A 365 11.56 -7.68 9.83
N CYS A 366 10.82 -8.08 10.87
CA CYS A 366 11.04 -9.32 11.59
C CYS A 366 9.72 -9.94 12.03
N GLY A 367 9.73 -11.27 12.24
CA GLY A 367 8.66 -11.98 12.92
C GLY A 367 9.08 -12.26 14.36
N TRP A 368 8.15 -12.14 15.28
CA TRP A 368 8.39 -12.46 16.67
C TRP A 368 7.16 -13.12 17.28
N ASP A 369 7.28 -14.41 17.59
CA ASP A 369 6.15 -15.22 18.04
C ASP A 369 4.98 -15.17 17.05
N SER A 370 3.83 -14.66 17.50
CA SER A 370 2.65 -14.41 16.68
C SER A 370 2.59 -13.00 16.09
N LEU A 371 3.61 -12.14 16.36
CA LEU A 371 3.65 -10.76 15.90
C LEU A 371 4.53 -10.62 14.65
N MET A 372 4.14 -9.69 13.82
CA MET A 372 4.95 -9.17 12.72
C MET A 372 5.32 -7.72 13.00
N VAL A 373 6.56 -7.37 12.67
CA VAL A 373 7.11 -6.02 12.88
C VAL A 373 7.68 -5.52 11.57
N PHE A 374 7.32 -4.30 11.20
CA PHE A 374 7.82 -3.59 10.02
C PHE A 374 8.26 -2.17 10.39
N GLY A 375 9.48 -1.80 10.00
CA GLY A 375 10.04 -0.48 10.19
C GLY A 375 9.83 0.43 8.98
N GLY A 376 9.78 1.72 9.24
CA GLY A 376 9.63 2.73 8.20
C GLY A 376 10.07 4.12 8.64
N ASN A 377 9.74 5.13 7.85
CA ASN A 377 10.22 6.49 8.02
C ASN A 377 9.74 7.18 9.32
N CYS A 378 8.64 6.73 9.89
CA CYS A 378 8.05 7.33 11.09
C CYS A 378 8.09 6.40 12.32
N GLY A 379 8.75 5.25 12.23
CA GLY A 379 8.86 4.31 13.35
C GLY A 379 8.57 2.85 12.98
N LEU A 380 7.96 2.12 13.92
CA LEU A 380 7.64 0.71 13.80
C LEU A 380 6.13 0.48 13.74
N THR A 381 5.69 -0.39 12.85
CA THR A 381 4.36 -1.02 12.89
C THR A 381 4.50 -2.45 13.38
N PHE A 382 3.67 -2.86 14.32
CA PHE A 382 3.60 -4.25 14.79
C PHE A 382 2.15 -4.71 14.95
N PHE A 383 1.89 -5.96 14.66
CA PHE A 383 0.54 -6.53 14.66
C PHE A 383 0.57 -8.06 14.69
N SER A 384 -0.54 -8.65 15.15
CA SER A 384 -0.79 -10.08 14.95
C SER A 384 -1.61 -10.28 13.67
N PRO A 385 -1.15 -11.07 12.68
CA PRO A 385 -1.90 -11.38 11.48
C PRO A 385 -3.32 -11.89 11.75
N GLU A 386 -3.51 -12.66 12.83
CA GLU A 386 -4.82 -13.20 13.21
C GLU A 386 -5.84 -12.11 13.59
N THR A 387 -5.38 -11.02 14.20
CA THR A 387 -6.27 -9.94 14.61
C THR A 387 -6.64 -9.04 13.45
N VAL A 388 -5.70 -8.77 12.55
CA VAL A 388 -5.89 -7.90 11.37
C VAL A 388 -6.81 -8.55 10.33
N CYS A 389 -6.71 -9.87 10.13
CA CYS A 389 -7.50 -10.60 9.12
C CYS A 389 -8.96 -10.86 9.53
N ARG A 390 -9.43 -10.39 10.69
CA ARG A 390 -10.84 -10.54 11.07
C ARG A 390 -11.73 -9.71 10.16
N ALA A 391 -12.73 -10.37 9.57
CA ALA A 391 -13.67 -9.77 8.64
C ALA A 391 -14.39 -8.55 9.25
N GLY A 392 -14.23 -7.38 8.64
CA GLY A 392 -14.98 -6.18 8.96
C GLY A 392 -16.47 -6.28 8.55
N LYS A 393 -17.25 -5.27 8.89
CA LYS A 393 -18.64 -5.10 8.45
C LYS A 393 -18.65 -4.82 6.93
N ARG A 394 -19.63 -5.39 6.19
CA ARG A 394 -19.79 -5.07 4.76
C ARG A 394 -19.94 -3.56 4.56
N PRO A 395 -19.19 -2.97 3.63
CA PRO A 395 -19.30 -1.54 3.37
C PRO A 395 -20.64 -1.20 2.71
N CYS A 396 -21.22 -0.05 3.07
CA CYS A 396 -22.46 0.47 2.50
C CYS A 396 -22.13 1.51 1.43
N LEU A 397 -22.40 1.21 0.15
CA LEU A 397 -22.08 2.10 -0.96
C LEU A 397 -23.22 3.08 -1.24
N GLN A 398 -22.91 4.39 -1.28
CA GLN A 398 -23.86 5.45 -1.61
C GLN A 398 -23.32 6.38 -2.70
N ILE A 399 -24.24 6.97 -3.48
CA ILE A 399 -23.94 8.12 -4.35
C ILE A 399 -23.98 9.35 -3.44
N VAL A 400 -22.90 10.14 -3.42
CA VAL A 400 -22.82 11.32 -2.56
C VAL A 400 -22.90 12.64 -3.32
N GLU A 401 -22.45 12.64 -4.58
CA GLU A 401 -22.41 13.85 -5.40
C GLU A 401 -22.54 13.49 -6.88
N MET A 402 -23.17 14.34 -7.66
CA MET A 402 -23.11 14.35 -9.12
C MET A 402 -22.77 15.75 -9.60
N ARG A 403 -21.90 15.87 -10.60
CA ARG A 403 -21.53 17.15 -11.21
C ARG A 403 -21.68 17.09 -12.72
N ILE A 404 -22.17 18.16 -13.29
CA ILE A 404 -22.20 18.40 -14.74
C ILE A 404 -21.25 19.57 -15.01
N GLY A 405 -20.12 19.30 -15.68
CA GLY A 405 -19.03 20.26 -15.72
C GLY A 405 -18.55 20.58 -14.30
N ASP A 406 -18.53 21.87 -13.94
CA ASP A 406 -18.14 22.36 -12.61
C ASP A 406 -19.31 22.55 -11.65
N GLU A 407 -20.56 22.36 -12.08
CA GLU A 407 -21.74 22.58 -11.26
C GLU A 407 -22.21 21.32 -10.54
N GLU A 408 -22.47 21.43 -9.24
CA GLU A 408 -23.06 20.37 -8.43
C GLU A 408 -24.56 20.23 -8.72
N VAL A 409 -25.01 19.00 -8.99
CA VAL A 409 -26.42 18.68 -9.24
C VAL A 409 -27.20 18.66 -7.92
N LYS A 410 -28.21 19.54 -7.84
CA LYS A 410 -29.20 19.62 -6.76
C LYS A 410 -30.58 19.19 -7.29
N THR A 411 -31.57 19.03 -6.38
CA THR A 411 -32.92 18.57 -6.71
C THR A 411 -33.60 19.40 -7.82
N ASP A 412 -33.26 20.68 -7.95
CA ASP A 412 -33.84 21.56 -8.95
C ASP A 412 -32.95 21.86 -10.14
N THR A 413 -31.76 21.25 -10.20
CA THR A 413 -30.82 21.44 -11.31
C THR A 413 -31.44 20.92 -12.60
N LYS A 414 -31.35 21.74 -13.65
CA LYS A 414 -31.85 21.43 -15.00
C LYS A 414 -30.68 21.20 -15.95
N SER A 415 -30.84 20.24 -16.82
CA SER A 415 -30.01 20.01 -18.01
C SER A 415 -30.88 20.26 -19.23
N GLY A 416 -30.68 21.40 -19.91
CA GLY A 416 -31.59 21.87 -20.93
C GLY A 416 -33.01 22.08 -20.38
N PHE A 417 -33.99 21.38 -20.97
CA PHE A 417 -35.39 21.43 -20.53
C PHE A 417 -35.76 20.38 -19.47
N PHE A 418 -34.86 19.48 -19.10
CA PHE A 418 -35.13 18.36 -18.20
C PHE A 418 -34.58 18.64 -16.80
N LYS A 419 -35.27 18.15 -15.76
CA LYS A 419 -34.70 18.09 -14.42
C LYS A 419 -33.76 16.89 -14.37
N VAL A 420 -32.52 17.10 -13.90
CA VAL A 420 -31.52 16.02 -13.80
C VAL A 420 -31.98 14.93 -12.85
N THR A 421 -32.58 15.30 -11.73
CA THR A 421 -33.18 14.38 -10.76
C THR A 421 -34.36 15.03 -10.07
N SER A 422 -35.33 14.21 -9.63
CA SER A 422 -36.50 14.64 -8.86
C SER A 422 -36.33 14.47 -7.36
N ARG A 423 -35.24 13.84 -6.91
CA ARG A 423 -34.91 13.54 -5.50
C ARG A 423 -33.48 14.02 -5.21
N PRO A 424 -33.08 14.12 -3.94
CA PRO A 424 -31.68 14.30 -3.60
C PRO A 424 -30.78 13.25 -4.26
N VAL A 425 -29.60 13.64 -4.70
CA VAL A 425 -28.66 12.76 -5.44
C VAL A 425 -28.41 11.43 -4.72
N MET A 426 -28.31 11.46 -3.40
CA MET A 426 -28.09 10.27 -2.56
C MET A 426 -29.25 9.24 -2.63
N GLU A 427 -30.47 9.72 -2.84
CA GLU A 427 -31.69 8.89 -2.89
C GLU A 427 -32.14 8.55 -4.31
N SER A 428 -31.50 9.18 -5.30
CA SER A 428 -31.89 9.03 -6.69
C SER A 428 -31.28 7.79 -7.33
N ASN A 429 -32.11 7.10 -8.12
CA ASN A 429 -31.66 5.99 -8.97
C ASN A 429 -31.87 6.32 -10.47
N LEU A 430 -32.28 7.56 -10.79
CA LEU A 430 -32.52 8.02 -12.15
C LEU A 430 -31.97 9.44 -12.31
N PHE A 431 -31.15 9.62 -13.33
CA PHE A 431 -30.61 10.91 -13.73
C PHE A 431 -30.87 11.14 -15.21
N GLU A 432 -31.39 12.32 -15.55
CA GLU A 432 -31.66 12.70 -16.94
C GLU A 432 -30.81 13.91 -17.32
N VAL A 433 -30.04 13.79 -18.39
CA VAL A 433 -29.21 14.88 -18.92
C VAL A 433 -29.51 15.12 -20.40
N CYS A 434 -29.35 16.34 -20.87
CA CYS A 434 -29.45 16.64 -22.28
C CYS A 434 -28.17 16.25 -23.04
N HIS A 435 -28.20 16.19 -24.34
CA HIS A 435 -27.06 15.81 -25.17
C HIS A 435 -25.86 16.76 -25.08
N GLU A 436 -26.07 18.02 -24.67
CA GLU A 436 -25.02 19.03 -24.48
C GLU A 436 -24.26 18.76 -23.16
N ASP A 437 -24.93 18.19 -22.16
CA ASP A 437 -24.40 17.89 -20.84
C ASP A 437 -24.00 16.39 -20.71
N ASN A 438 -23.53 15.78 -21.79
CA ASN A 438 -23.19 14.36 -21.89
C ASN A 438 -21.85 13.99 -21.23
N THR A 439 -21.23 14.96 -20.55
CA THR A 439 -20.01 14.78 -19.75
C THR A 439 -20.31 15.17 -18.31
N PHE A 440 -20.26 14.20 -17.42
CA PHE A 440 -20.57 14.38 -16.00
C PHE A 440 -19.77 13.43 -15.12
N SER A 441 -19.67 13.75 -13.86
CA SER A 441 -19.01 12.91 -12.86
C SER A 441 -19.96 12.57 -11.71
N ILE A 442 -19.83 11.35 -11.19
CA ILE A 442 -20.59 10.86 -10.04
C ILE A 442 -19.59 10.39 -9.00
N ARG A 443 -19.71 10.88 -7.77
CA ARG A 443 -18.88 10.47 -6.64
C ARG A 443 -19.63 9.49 -5.76
N PHE A 444 -18.93 8.42 -5.41
CA PHE A 444 -19.40 7.37 -4.51
C PHE A 444 -18.63 7.42 -3.20
N SER A 445 -19.26 6.97 -2.13
CA SER A 445 -18.61 6.79 -0.84
C SER A 445 -19.18 5.54 -0.15
N THR A 446 -18.33 4.84 0.55
CA THR A 446 -18.74 3.74 1.44
C THR A 446 -19.31 4.25 2.76
N MET A 447 -19.33 5.56 2.98
CA MET A 447 -19.79 6.22 4.21
C MET A 447 -19.08 5.70 5.46
N SER A 448 -17.95 5.02 5.30
CA SER A 448 -17.11 4.56 6.41
C SER A 448 -15.92 5.49 6.57
N TYR A 449 -15.71 5.95 7.80
CA TYR A 449 -14.57 6.81 8.14
C TYR A 449 -13.34 6.02 8.56
N ASN A 450 -13.49 4.70 8.76
CA ASN A 450 -12.40 3.87 9.28
C ASN A 450 -11.30 3.59 8.26
N MET A 451 -11.60 3.69 6.95
CA MET A 451 -10.66 3.32 5.89
C MET A 451 -10.87 4.13 4.60
N PRO A 452 -10.61 5.44 4.60
CA PRO A 452 -10.91 6.29 3.44
C PRO A 452 -10.04 5.95 2.22
N ASP A 453 -8.79 5.49 2.41
CA ASP A 453 -7.80 5.31 1.34
C ASP A 453 -7.72 3.87 0.80
N GLY A 454 -8.36 2.90 1.47
CA GLY A 454 -8.32 1.48 1.13
C GLY A 454 -9.52 0.99 0.31
N VAL A 455 -10.29 1.88 -0.31
CA VAL A 455 -11.51 1.51 -1.05
C VAL A 455 -11.20 1.38 -2.54
N GLN A 456 -11.43 0.19 -3.10
CA GLN A 456 -11.42 -0.02 -4.54
C GLN A 456 -12.85 0.03 -5.07
N TYR A 457 -13.13 0.93 -6.02
CA TYR A 457 -14.43 1.05 -6.67
C TYR A 457 -14.40 0.39 -8.05
N LEU A 458 -15.45 -0.40 -8.33
CA LEU A 458 -15.63 -1.06 -9.62
C LEU A 458 -16.99 -0.67 -10.19
N TYR A 459 -17.06 -0.45 -11.50
CA TYR A 459 -18.29 -0.13 -12.19
C TYR A 459 -18.52 -1.01 -13.42
N SER A 460 -19.78 -1.12 -13.82
CA SER A 460 -20.24 -1.84 -15.02
C SER A 460 -21.36 -1.03 -15.66
N ILE A 461 -21.32 -0.90 -16.99
CA ILE A 461 -22.35 -0.26 -17.81
C ILE A 461 -23.04 -1.35 -18.65
N ASP A 462 -24.37 -1.36 -18.68
CA ASP A 462 -25.20 -2.24 -19.51
C ASP A 462 -24.81 -3.73 -19.51
N ASN A 463 -24.45 -4.24 -18.32
CA ASN A 463 -24.02 -5.64 -18.10
C ASN A 463 -22.63 -6.02 -18.63
N GLU A 464 -21.81 -5.07 -19.03
CA GLU A 464 -20.39 -5.35 -19.31
C GLU A 464 -19.64 -5.80 -18.06
N PRO A 465 -18.46 -6.44 -18.21
CA PRO A 465 -17.62 -6.78 -17.06
C PRO A 465 -17.29 -5.57 -16.18
N TYR A 466 -17.08 -5.82 -14.89
CA TYR A 466 -16.69 -4.76 -13.97
C TYR A 466 -15.28 -4.25 -14.27
N VAL A 467 -15.12 -2.94 -14.31
CA VAL A 467 -13.85 -2.23 -14.53
C VAL A 467 -13.53 -1.42 -13.28
N ALA A 468 -12.26 -1.40 -12.87
CA ALA A 468 -11.82 -0.59 -11.74
C ALA A 468 -11.83 0.91 -12.08
N MET A 469 -12.31 1.74 -11.14
CA MET A 469 -12.16 3.20 -11.23
C MET A 469 -10.71 3.59 -10.97
N VAL A 470 -10.27 4.67 -11.58
CA VAL A 470 -8.92 5.18 -11.38
C VAL A 470 -8.79 5.81 -9.98
N GLY A 471 -7.88 5.30 -9.17
CA GLY A 471 -7.63 5.77 -7.80
C GLY A 471 -8.71 5.39 -6.79
N SER A 472 -8.52 5.82 -5.54
CA SER A 472 -9.43 5.56 -4.40
C SER A 472 -10.50 6.64 -4.18
N SER A 473 -10.55 7.67 -5.03
CA SER A 473 -11.46 8.83 -4.85
C SER A 473 -12.94 8.53 -5.04
N GLY A 474 -13.28 7.36 -5.61
CA GLY A 474 -14.65 6.96 -5.88
C GLY A 474 -15.37 7.84 -6.90
N ILE A 475 -14.66 8.49 -7.82
CA ILE A 475 -15.24 9.37 -8.84
C ILE A 475 -15.29 8.62 -10.16
N LEU A 476 -16.50 8.41 -10.68
CA LEU A 476 -16.76 7.90 -12.02
C LEU A 476 -17.02 9.09 -12.94
N THR A 477 -16.10 9.36 -13.87
CA THR A 477 -16.28 10.37 -14.91
C THR A 477 -16.67 9.71 -16.21
N LEU A 478 -17.81 10.11 -16.77
CA LEU A 478 -18.34 9.62 -18.04
C LEU A 478 -18.29 10.76 -19.06
N ASN A 479 -17.49 10.56 -20.10
CA ASN A 479 -17.23 11.59 -21.11
C ASN A 479 -17.96 11.25 -22.43
N HIS A 480 -18.64 12.24 -23.00
CA HIS A 480 -19.25 12.16 -24.34
C HIS A 480 -20.15 10.96 -24.56
N LEU A 481 -21.00 10.62 -23.57
CA LEU A 481 -21.97 9.56 -23.71
C LEU A 481 -22.96 9.86 -24.84
N PRO A 482 -23.15 8.96 -25.82
CA PRO A 482 -24.19 9.09 -26.84
C PRO A 482 -25.59 9.17 -26.23
N SER A 483 -26.55 9.69 -26.99
CA SER A 483 -27.96 9.66 -26.56
C SER A 483 -28.44 8.23 -26.37
N GLY A 484 -28.98 7.93 -25.20
CA GLY A 484 -29.38 6.57 -24.83
C GLY A 484 -29.77 6.44 -23.38
N THR A 485 -30.08 5.23 -22.98
CA THR A 485 -30.38 4.85 -21.59
C THR A 485 -29.33 3.86 -21.11
N TYR A 486 -28.58 4.22 -20.06
CA TYR A 486 -27.47 3.46 -19.53
C TYR A 486 -27.80 2.97 -18.13
N LYS A 487 -27.66 1.67 -17.90
CA LYS A 487 -27.78 1.06 -16.57
C LYS A 487 -26.39 0.90 -15.97
N ILE A 488 -26.08 1.69 -14.97
CA ILE A 488 -24.78 1.70 -14.32
C ILE A 488 -24.89 0.96 -12.99
N ARG A 489 -23.96 0.05 -12.75
CA ARG A 489 -23.83 -0.68 -11.49
C ARG A 489 -22.45 -0.42 -10.91
N VAL A 490 -22.41 -0.10 -9.64
CA VAL A 490 -21.16 0.19 -8.93
C VAL A 490 -21.11 -0.67 -7.67
N LYS A 491 -19.94 -1.21 -7.37
CA LYS A 491 -19.63 -1.87 -6.11
C LYS A 491 -18.30 -1.37 -5.57
N ALA A 492 -18.12 -1.44 -4.27
CA ALA A 492 -16.85 -1.14 -3.60
C ALA A 492 -16.29 -2.40 -2.96
N ILE A 493 -14.98 -2.51 -2.91
CA ILE A 493 -14.26 -3.55 -2.18
C ILE A 493 -13.42 -2.85 -1.11
N VAL A 494 -13.63 -3.24 0.14
CA VAL A 494 -12.88 -2.76 1.31
C VAL A 494 -12.36 -3.98 2.06
N ASN A 495 -11.06 -4.12 2.20
CA ASN A 495 -10.43 -5.27 2.86
C ASN A 495 -10.91 -6.63 2.32
N GLY A 496 -11.06 -6.75 1.01
CA GLY A 496 -11.56 -7.97 0.38
C GLY A 496 -13.06 -8.24 0.54
N LEU A 497 -13.80 -7.36 1.24
CA LEU A 497 -15.26 -7.45 1.39
C LEU A 497 -15.95 -6.59 0.33
N GLU A 498 -16.84 -7.20 -0.44
CA GLU A 498 -17.65 -6.48 -1.42
C GLU A 498 -18.85 -5.79 -0.76
N SER A 499 -19.13 -4.55 -1.18
CA SER A 499 -20.37 -3.84 -0.84
C SER A 499 -21.58 -4.43 -1.53
N ASP A 500 -22.77 -3.99 -1.13
CA ASP A 500 -23.95 -4.14 -1.97
C ASP A 500 -23.78 -3.36 -3.27
N VAL A 501 -24.38 -3.86 -4.35
CA VAL A 501 -24.32 -3.21 -5.66
C VAL A 501 -25.28 -2.03 -5.69
N LYS A 502 -24.75 -0.82 -5.90
CA LYS A 502 -25.57 0.36 -6.18
C LYS A 502 -25.86 0.42 -7.68
N ALA A 503 -27.14 0.27 -8.04
CA ALA A 503 -27.59 0.34 -9.43
C ALA A 503 -28.41 1.62 -9.65
N PHE A 504 -28.15 2.32 -10.74
CA PHE A 504 -28.90 3.50 -11.17
C PHE A 504 -28.92 3.61 -12.69
N THR A 505 -29.80 4.47 -13.19
CA THR A 505 -29.97 4.67 -14.63
C THR A 505 -29.66 6.11 -15.00
N VAL A 506 -28.91 6.29 -16.07
CA VAL A 506 -28.64 7.60 -16.68
C VAL A 506 -29.29 7.64 -18.05
N ILE A 507 -30.10 8.65 -18.32
CA ILE A 507 -30.75 8.89 -19.62
C ILE A 507 -30.11 10.13 -20.23
N VAL A 508 -29.41 9.95 -21.35
CA VAL A 508 -28.92 11.05 -22.18
C VAL A 508 -29.94 11.31 -23.27
N ARG A 509 -30.66 12.43 -23.18
CA ARG A 509 -31.72 12.78 -24.10
C ARG A 509 -31.17 13.20 -25.47
N SER A 510 -31.85 12.75 -26.54
CA SER A 510 -31.49 13.16 -27.90
C SER A 510 -31.73 14.65 -28.13
N PRO A 511 -30.95 15.31 -28.99
CA PRO A 511 -31.22 16.68 -29.39
C PRO A 511 -32.59 16.76 -30.08
N TRP A 512 -33.25 17.95 -29.95
CA TRP A 512 -34.58 18.14 -30.48
C TRP A 512 -34.70 17.85 -31.99
N TYR A 513 -33.62 18.14 -32.74
CA TYR A 513 -33.55 17.89 -34.19
C TYR A 513 -33.40 16.41 -34.57
N ALA A 514 -33.02 15.54 -33.65
CA ALA A 514 -32.96 14.09 -33.81
C ALA A 514 -34.14 13.37 -33.09
N SER A 515 -35.19 14.11 -32.72
CA SER A 515 -36.35 13.55 -32.06
C SER A 515 -37.37 13.03 -33.11
N TYR A 516 -38.21 12.08 -32.71
CA TYR A 516 -39.31 11.56 -33.56
C TYR A 516 -40.20 12.69 -34.16
N PRO A 517 -40.62 13.71 -33.39
CA PRO A 517 -41.36 14.86 -33.97
C PRO A 517 -40.58 15.61 -35.03
N ALA A 518 -39.24 15.80 -34.85
CA ALA A 518 -38.40 16.46 -35.82
C ALA A 518 -38.30 15.66 -37.14
N PHE A 519 -38.19 14.33 -37.08
CA PHE A 519 -38.20 13.49 -38.28
C PHE A 519 -39.54 13.55 -39.02
N ILE A 520 -40.68 13.59 -38.31
CA ILE A 520 -42.00 13.80 -38.92
C ILE A 520 -42.05 15.17 -39.61
N LEU A 521 -41.55 16.21 -38.95
CA LEU A 521 -41.50 17.55 -39.54
C LEU A 521 -40.62 17.58 -40.81
N TYR A 522 -39.45 16.93 -40.77
CA TYR A 522 -38.57 16.84 -41.95
C TYR A 522 -39.24 16.10 -43.08
N PHE A 523 -39.93 15.01 -42.78
CA PHE A 523 -40.71 14.26 -43.79
C PHE A 523 -41.81 15.12 -44.42
N LEU A 524 -42.57 15.87 -43.62
CA LEU A 524 -43.58 16.78 -44.10
C LEU A 524 -43.00 17.90 -44.96
N ILE A 525 -41.83 18.45 -44.57
CA ILE A 525 -41.12 19.46 -45.36
C ILE A 525 -40.69 18.88 -46.72
N VAL A 526 -40.18 17.66 -46.75
CA VAL A 526 -39.76 16.99 -47.99
C VAL A 526 -41.00 16.78 -48.90
N ILE A 527 -42.12 16.30 -48.36
CA ILE A 527 -43.38 16.13 -49.12
C ILE A 527 -43.81 17.48 -49.68
N PHE A 528 -43.82 18.52 -48.87
CA PHE A 528 -44.20 19.88 -49.33
C PHE A 528 -43.31 20.37 -50.48
N LEU A 529 -42.01 20.20 -50.38
CA LEU A 529 -41.07 20.59 -51.42
C LEU A 529 -41.26 19.80 -52.71
N VAL A 530 -41.54 18.50 -52.62
CA VAL A 530 -41.87 17.62 -53.75
C VAL A 530 -43.15 18.07 -54.41
N MET A 531 -44.23 18.31 -53.64
CA MET A 531 -45.49 18.82 -54.17
C MET A 531 -45.35 20.17 -54.86
N ARG A 532 -44.59 21.09 -54.25
CA ARG A 532 -44.30 22.38 -54.84
C ARG A 532 -43.48 22.28 -56.13
N PHE A 533 -42.54 21.35 -56.19
CA PHE A 533 -41.78 21.06 -57.40
C PHE A 533 -42.65 20.50 -58.52
N ILE A 534 -43.53 19.53 -58.19
CA ILE A 534 -44.46 18.94 -59.16
C ILE A 534 -45.45 20.04 -59.66
N HIS A 535 -45.97 20.82 -58.73
CA HIS A 535 -46.87 21.92 -59.08
C HIS A 535 -46.19 22.97 -59.99
N GLY A 536 -44.94 23.35 -59.65
CA GLY A 536 -44.14 24.24 -60.50
C GLY A 536 -43.83 23.67 -61.89
N ARG A 537 -43.61 22.37 -62.01
CA ARG A 537 -43.46 21.67 -63.30
C ARG A 537 -44.77 21.72 -64.12
N ARG A 538 -45.90 21.41 -63.49
CA ARG A 538 -47.20 21.45 -64.12
C ARG A 538 -47.54 22.85 -64.65
N LEU A 539 -47.26 23.90 -63.89
CA LEU A 539 -47.45 25.29 -64.30
C LEU A 539 -46.56 25.68 -65.51
N ARG A 540 -45.30 25.18 -65.50
CA ARG A 540 -44.37 25.45 -66.65
C ARG A 540 -44.81 24.70 -67.90
N GLU A 541 -45.31 23.45 -67.77
CA GLU A 541 -45.88 22.66 -68.89
C GLU A 541 -47.14 23.34 -69.44
N GLN A 542 -48.08 23.80 -68.58
CA GLN A 542 -49.24 24.52 -68.98
C GLN A 542 -48.89 25.85 -69.66
N ALA A 543 -47.89 26.56 -69.18
CA ALA A 543 -47.40 27.80 -69.83
C ALA A 543 -46.77 27.56 -71.20
N ARG A 544 -46.01 26.39 -71.33
CA ARG A 544 -45.48 26.00 -72.64
C ARG A 544 -46.59 25.61 -73.64
N LEU A 545 -47.60 24.87 -73.21
CA LEU A 545 -48.75 24.50 -74.02
C LEU A 545 -49.52 25.75 -74.49
N ARG A 546 -49.79 26.75 -73.63
CA ARG A 546 -50.44 28.01 -73.99
C ARG A 546 -49.59 28.85 -74.94
N LEU A 547 -48.26 28.83 -74.81
CA LEU A 547 -47.37 29.50 -75.78
C LEU A 547 -47.38 28.80 -77.14
N GLN A 548 -47.55 27.49 -77.23
CA GLN A 548 -47.69 26.75 -78.47
C GLN A 548 -49.06 27.01 -79.16
N GLU A 549 -50.13 27.15 -78.37
CA GLU A 549 -51.46 27.48 -78.87
C GLU A 549 -51.56 28.93 -79.41
N HIS A 550 -50.68 29.85 -79.03
CA HIS A 550 -50.63 31.20 -79.54
C HIS A 550 -49.71 31.36 -80.76
N ILE A 551 -48.98 30.37 -81.20
CA ILE A 551 -48.09 30.34 -82.33
C ILE A 551 -48.74 29.68 -83.59
N HIS A 552 -49.90 28.97 -83.38
CA HIS A 552 -50.76 28.47 -84.44
C HIS A 552 -51.96 29.41 -84.60
#